data_de903c65ba1e8786da61357336ee49f5
#
_entry.id   de903c65ba1e8786da61357336ee49f5
#
_cell.length_a   1.000
_cell.length_b   1.000
_cell.length_c   1.000
_cell.angle_alpha   90.00
_cell.angle_beta   90.00
_cell.angle_gamma   90.00
#
_symmetry.space_group_name_H-M   'P 1'
#
loop_
_entity.id
_entity.type
_entity.pdbx_description
1 polymer ?
#
loop_
_entity_poly.entity_id
_entity_poly.type
_entity_poly.pdbx_seq_one_letter_code
_entity_poly.pdbx_strand_id
1 'polypeptide(L)'
;MEYLARLNIVAMLMSTTFWINLAVVFFVTLITYWLINWLLNVVYKALQRPDKKDDAHGRLRPIVFEMLKKTSKMLIFFAAFLFSLRFVALPDRLFSTLSHAWFLVVAIQMAIWLDQGVQSWMRHLLYAPGSNKNPVTLVILGMILRVLVWSMMLLSILANVGVDITALIASLGVGGIAIALAVQTVLSDVFASLSIGFDKPFEIGDFVVFNDVAGTIEHIGLKTTRIRSLSGEQIVCANAQLLQQTIHNYKRMQTRRIVFTFGVATATPPEKLRLIGDMVKKIITDVGETQFDRAHLLAFGQDRLTYEVVHIVNTADYNKYMDIQQEINIRIIEKLIENDIELALPSLVVRAPVQVEETRDYSNTADAKNADKRVMQ
;
A
#
# COMPACT_ATOMS: atom_id res chain seq x y z
N MET A 1 -67.88 -34.18 -4.93
CA MET A 1 -66.54 -33.82 -5.46
C MET A 1 -65.46 -34.83 -4.98
N GLU A 2 -65.39 -35.16 -3.68
CA GLU A 2 -64.40 -36.06 -3.10
C GLU A 2 -64.57 -37.53 -3.55
N TYR A 3 -65.81 -38.00 -3.78
CA TYR A 3 -66.11 -39.34 -4.26
C TYR A 3 -65.68 -39.54 -5.76
N LEU A 4 -65.84 -38.55 -6.59
CA LEU A 4 -65.41 -38.58 -8.01
C LEU A 4 -63.85 -38.52 -8.12
N ALA A 5 -63.18 -37.82 -7.19
CA ALA A 5 -61.70 -37.78 -7.14
C ALA A 5 -61.13 -39.14 -6.74
N ARG A 6 -61.79 -39.87 -5.77
CA ARG A 6 -61.41 -41.25 -5.36
C ARG A 6 -61.62 -42.25 -6.47
N LEU A 7 -62.71 -42.17 -7.25
CA LEU A 7 -62.99 -43.05 -8.41
C LEU A 7 -61.95 -42.86 -9.49
N ASN A 8 -61.51 -41.63 -9.77
CA ASN A 8 -60.44 -41.33 -10.73
C ASN A 8 -59.07 -41.90 -10.30
N ILE A 9 -58.74 -41.81 -9.00
CA ILE A 9 -57.49 -42.38 -8.47
C ILE A 9 -57.46 -43.91 -8.60
N VAL A 10 -58.59 -44.59 -8.26
CA VAL A 10 -58.68 -46.06 -8.37
C VAL A 10 -58.59 -46.51 -9.82
N ALA A 11 -59.26 -45.81 -10.78
CA ALA A 11 -59.19 -46.11 -12.18
C ALA A 11 -57.77 -45.90 -12.78
N MET A 12 -57.08 -44.87 -12.27
CA MET A 12 -55.69 -44.60 -12.63
C MET A 12 -54.72 -45.66 -12.11
N LEU A 13 -54.90 -46.16 -10.89
CA LEU A 13 -54.10 -47.23 -10.31
C LEU A 13 -54.36 -48.60 -10.97
N MET A 14 -55.54 -48.82 -11.61
CA MET A 14 -55.87 -50.01 -12.36
C MET A 14 -55.39 -49.95 -13.84
N SER A 15 -54.88 -48.84 -14.29
CA SER A 15 -54.38 -48.73 -15.67
C SER A 15 -53.00 -49.38 -15.85
N THR A 16 -52.87 -50.25 -16.83
CA THR A 16 -51.56 -50.85 -17.20
C THR A 16 -50.52 -49.80 -17.56
N THR A 17 -50.92 -48.68 -18.17
CA THR A 17 -50.05 -47.53 -18.50
C THR A 17 -49.41 -46.89 -17.27
N PHE A 18 -50.13 -46.83 -16.13
CA PHE A 18 -49.58 -46.29 -14.90
C PHE A 18 -48.41 -47.15 -14.39
N TRP A 19 -48.55 -48.45 -14.38
CA TRP A 19 -47.52 -49.39 -13.93
C TRP A 19 -46.31 -49.42 -14.85
N ILE A 20 -46.53 -49.30 -16.15
CA ILE A 20 -45.45 -49.25 -17.13
C ILE A 20 -44.65 -47.94 -16.94
N ASN A 21 -45.33 -46.80 -16.80
CA ASN A 21 -44.66 -45.50 -16.54
C ASN A 21 -43.88 -45.51 -15.21
N LEU A 22 -44.46 -46.09 -14.13
CA LEU A 22 -43.77 -46.23 -12.85
C LEU A 22 -42.54 -47.13 -12.94
N ALA A 23 -42.61 -48.23 -13.68
CA ALA A 23 -41.47 -49.09 -13.94
C ALA A 23 -40.37 -48.34 -14.75
N VAL A 24 -40.75 -47.59 -15.80
CA VAL A 24 -39.82 -46.77 -16.60
C VAL A 24 -39.11 -45.77 -15.70
N VAL A 25 -39.85 -45.00 -14.89
CA VAL A 25 -39.25 -44.04 -13.93
C VAL A 25 -38.26 -44.74 -13.03
N PHE A 26 -38.64 -45.86 -12.45
CA PHE A 26 -37.80 -46.61 -11.53
C PHE A 26 -36.51 -47.11 -12.15
N PHE A 27 -36.58 -47.74 -13.32
CA PHE A 27 -35.42 -48.29 -14.01
C PHE A 27 -34.52 -47.16 -14.56
N VAL A 28 -35.09 -46.13 -15.16
CA VAL A 28 -34.32 -44.99 -15.66
C VAL A 28 -33.60 -44.24 -14.52
N THR A 29 -34.29 -44.09 -13.36
CA THR A 29 -33.64 -43.48 -12.18
C THR A 29 -32.44 -44.29 -11.70
N LEU A 30 -32.58 -45.62 -11.60
CA LEU A 30 -31.51 -46.53 -11.18
C LEU A 30 -30.32 -46.48 -12.15
N ILE A 31 -30.60 -46.56 -13.46
CA ILE A 31 -29.57 -46.54 -14.52
C ILE A 31 -28.84 -45.20 -14.49
N THR A 32 -29.58 -44.09 -14.45
CA THR A 32 -29.01 -42.74 -14.40
C THR A 32 -28.18 -42.51 -13.15
N TYR A 33 -28.70 -42.91 -11.97
CA TYR A 33 -27.99 -42.87 -10.71
C TYR A 33 -26.69 -43.66 -10.73
N TRP A 34 -26.74 -44.91 -11.25
CA TRP A 34 -25.57 -45.76 -11.36
C TRP A 34 -24.54 -45.17 -12.36
N LEU A 35 -25.00 -44.63 -13.52
CA LEU A 35 -24.16 -44.03 -14.53
C LEU A 35 -23.44 -42.77 -13.97
N ILE A 36 -24.15 -41.90 -13.29
CA ILE A 36 -23.55 -40.70 -12.67
C ILE A 36 -22.50 -41.11 -11.64
N ASN A 37 -22.81 -42.07 -10.75
CA ASN A 37 -21.85 -42.56 -9.76
C ASN A 37 -20.62 -43.23 -10.41
N TRP A 38 -20.83 -43.98 -11.47
CA TRP A 38 -19.75 -44.61 -12.20
C TRP A 38 -18.84 -43.54 -12.84
N LEU A 39 -19.45 -42.53 -13.49
CA LEU A 39 -18.71 -41.40 -14.09
C LEU A 39 -17.92 -40.65 -13.05
N LEU A 40 -18.51 -40.31 -11.91
CA LEU A 40 -17.83 -39.66 -10.78
C LEU A 40 -16.64 -40.51 -10.31
N ASN A 41 -16.81 -41.82 -10.17
CA ASN A 41 -15.71 -42.71 -9.77
C ASN A 41 -14.57 -42.77 -10.82
N VAL A 42 -14.90 -42.72 -12.10
CA VAL A 42 -13.89 -42.63 -13.16
C VAL A 42 -13.12 -41.32 -13.08
N VAL A 43 -13.83 -40.18 -12.86
CA VAL A 43 -13.21 -38.86 -12.69
C VAL A 43 -12.35 -38.82 -11.40
N TYR A 44 -12.83 -39.41 -10.29
CA TYR A 44 -12.05 -39.54 -9.06
C TYR A 44 -10.73 -40.29 -9.29
N LYS A 45 -10.79 -41.46 -9.98
CA LYS A 45 -9.59 -42.25 -10.31
C LYS A 45 -8.64 -41.49 -11.22
N ALA A 46 -9.17 -40.73 -12.18
CA ALA A 46 -8.37 -39.90 -13.07
C ALA A 46 -7.65 -38.78 -12.34
N LEU A 47 -8.34 -38.10 -11.39
CA LEU A 47 -7.76 -37.04 -10.58
C LEU A 47 -6.75 -37.53 -9.53
N GLN A 48 -6.85 -38.81 -9.10
CA GLN A 48 -5.91 -39.42 -8.15
C GLN A 48 -4.59 -39.87 -8.78
N ARG A 49 -4.47 -39.97 -10.10
CA ARG A 49 -3.23 -40.38 -10.75
C ARG A 49 -2.14 -39.33 -10.53
N PRO A 50 -0.98 -39.69 -9.93
CA PRO A 50 0.10 -38.76 -9.74
C PRO A 50 0.71 -38.41 -11.12
N ASP A 51 0.65 -37.15 -11.48
CA ASP A 51 1.37 -36.64 -12.65
C ASP A 51 2.82 -36.35 -12.27
N LYS A 52 3.78 -36.84 -13.05
CA LYS A 52 5.23 -36.70 -12.85
C LYS A 52 5.75 -35.29 -13.27
N LYS A 53 4.90 -34.36 -13.68
CA LYS A 53 5.30 -33.01 -14.07
C LYS A 53 4.68 -31.99 -13.12
N ASP A 54 5.50 -31.43 -12.27
CA ASP A 54 5.24 -30.28 -11.41
C ASP A 54 5.03 -29.03 -12.28
N ASP A 55 3.79 -28.69 -12.58
CA ASP A 55 3.45 -27.41 -13.16
C ASP A 55 2.27 -26.79 -12.42
N ALA A 56 2.05 -25.49 -12.61
CA ALA A 56 1.06 -24.67 -11.91
C ALA A 56 -0.36 -25.28 -11.82
N HIS A 57 -0.69 -26.23 -12.72
CA HIS A 57 -1.93 -27.02 -12.74
C HIS A 57 -2.03 -28.05 -11.60
N GLY A 58 -0.92 -28.42 -10.97
CA GLY A 58 -0.88 -29.39 -9.86
C GLY A 58 -1.61 -28.87 -8.60
N ARG A 59 -1.73 -27.55 -8.44
CA ARG A 59 -2.41 -26.94 -7.28
C ARG A 59 -3.93 -27.00 -7.35
N LEU A 60 -4.54 -27.01 -8.51
CA LEU A 60 -5.99 -27.03 -8.69
C LEU A 60 -6.59 -28.43 -8.59
N ARG A 61 -5.86 -29.48 -8.96
CA ARG A 61 -6.32 -30.87 -8.92
C ARG A 61 -6.83 -31.31 -7.55
N PRO A 62 -6.13 -31.12 -6.44
CA PRO A 62 -6.61 -31.54 -5.12
C PRO A 62 -7.86 -30.78 -4.70
N ILE A 63 -7.99 -29.50 -5.08
CA ILE A 63 -9.16 -28.69 -4.78
C ILE A 63 -10.39 -29.24 -5.51
N VAL A 64 -10.28 -29.48 -6.83
CA VAL A 64 -11.34 -30.04 -7.65
C VAL A 64 -11.74 -31.45 -7.16
N PHE A 65 -10.76 -32.27 -6.78
CA PHE A 65 -11.01 -33.58 -6.20
C PHE A 65 -11.84 -33.50 -4.92
N GLU A 66 -11.47 -32.61 -3.97
CA GLU A 66 -12.23 -32.41 -2.74
C GLU A 66 -13.63 -31.84 -2.99
N MET A 67 -13.79 -30.93 -3.97
CA MET A 67 -15.09 -30.42 -4.39
C MET A 67 -16.00 -31.53 -4.88
N LEU A 68 -15.52 -32.35 -5.80
CA LEU A 68 -16.30 -33.47 -6.38
C LEU A 68 -16.61 -34.54 -5.34
N LYS A 69 -15.67 -34.84 -4.42
CA LYS A 69 -15.89 -35.80 -3.32
C LYS A 69 -17.06 -35.40 -2.43
N LYS A 70 -17.39 -34.11 -2.35
CA LYS A 70 -18.53 -33.59 -1.58
C LYS A 70 -19.86 -33.68 -2.33
N THR A 71 -19.91 -34.33 -3.49
CA THR A 71 -21.16 -34.55 -4.22
C THR A 71 -22.12 -35.34 -3.35
N SER A 72 -23.29 -34.77 -3.09
CA SER A 72 -24.31 -35.41 -2.24
C SER A 72 -25.00 -36.56 -2.99
N LYS A 73 -24.88 -37.76 -2.48
CA LYS A 73 -25.57 -38.94 -3.06
C LYS A 73 -27.08 -38.76 -3.13
N MET A 74 -27.64 -38.02 -2.15
CA MET A 74 -29.07 -37.71 -2.11
C MET A 74 -29.46 -36.77 -3.27
N LEU A 75 -28.66 -35.74 -3.56
CA LEU A 75 -28.90 -34.83 -4.69
C LEU A 75 -28.74 -35.52 -6.05
N ILE A 76 -27.78 -36.45 -6.16
CA ILE A 76 -27.64 -37.27 -7.38
C ILE A 76 -28.90 -38.14 -7.58
N PHE A 77 -29.43 -38.74 -6.51
CA PHE A 77 -30.64 -39.51 -6.59
C PHE A 77 -31.84 -38.66 -7.02
N PHE A 78 -32.02 -37.47 -6.43
CA PHE A 78 -33.09 -36.55 -6.81
C PHE A 78 -32.89 -36.05 -8.28
N ALA A 79 -31.65 -35.75 -8.71
CA ALA A 79 -31.36 -35.38 -10.09
C ALA A 79 -31.72 -36.52 -11.06
N ALA A 80 -31.34 -37.76 -10.76
CA ALA A 80 -31.68 -38.93 -11.56
C ALA A 80 -33.20 -39.17 -11.61
N PHE A 81 -33.89 -39.02 -10.46
CA PHE A 81 -35.33 -39.13 -10.38
C PHE A 81 -36.04 -38.05 -11.21
N LEU A 82 -35.67 -36.81 -11.10
CA LEU A 82 -36.23 -35.69 -11.87
C LEU A 82 -35.96 -35.84 -13.37
N PHE A 83 -34.80 -36.40 -13.74
CA PHE A 83 -34.45 -36.71 -15.14
C PHE A 83 -35.35 -37.84 -15.68
N SER A 84 -35.60 -38.86 -14.89
CA SER A 84 -36.44 -39.98 -15.32
C SER A 84 -37.90 -39.59 -15.57
N LEU A 85 -38.42 -38.60 -14.85
CA LEU A 85 -39.76 -38.07 -15.06
C LEU A 85 -39.98 -37.42 -16.45
N ARG A 86 -38.88 -37.03 -17.15
CA ARG A 86 -38.97 -36.54 -18.53
C ARG A 86 -39.38 -37.57 -19.54
N PHE A 87 -39.22 -38.82 -19.23
CA PHE A 87 -39.60 -39.95 -20.12
C PHE A 87 -41.07 -40.33 -19.98
N VAL A 88 -41.78 -39.73 -19.05
CA VAL A 88 -43.20 -39.95 -18.85
C VAL A 88 -44.00 -38.77 -19.36
N ALA A 89 -45.10 -39.01 -20.10
CA ALA A 89 -45.98 -37.96 -20.57
C ALA A 89 -46.72 -37.31 -19.36
N LEU A 90 -46.15 -36.19 -18.88
CA LEU A 90 -46.70 -35.42 -17.75
C LEU A 90 -47.50 -34.22 -18.31
N PRO A 91 -48.57 -33.79 -17.58
CA PRO A 91 -49.26 -32.55 -17.92
C PRO A 91 -48.33 -31.31 -17.85
N ASP A 92 -48.57 -30.34 -18.73
CA ASP A 92 -47.68 -29.13 -18.87
C ASP A 92 -47.44 -28.39 -17.54
N ARG A 93 -48.42 -28.36 -16.66
CA ARG A 93 -48.28 -27.75 -15.32
C ARG A 93 -47.24 -28.47 -14.45
N LEU A 94 -47.14 -29.79 -14.55
CA LEU A 94 -46.15 -30.56 -13.79
C LEU A 94 -44.78 -30.42 -14.39
N PHE A 95 -44.69 -30.21 -15.74
CA PHE A 95 -43.42 -30.02 -16.41
C PHE A 95 -42.72 -28.72 -16.00
N SER A 96 -43.46 -27.62 -15.79
CA SER A 96 -42.90 -26.36 -15.29
C SER A 96 -42.39 -26.49 -13.86
N THR A 97 -43.18 -27.17 -12.99
CA THR A 97 -42.76 -27.45 -11.59
C THR A 97 -41.49 -28.32 -11.56
N LEU A 98 -41.38 -29.29 -12.47
CA LEU A 98 -40.21 -30.17 -12.55
C LEU A 98 -38.94 -29.41 -12.98
N SER A 99 -39.08 -28.41 -13.85
CA SER A 99 -37.94 -27.57 -14.26
C SER A 99 -37.41 -26.73 -13.09
N HIS A 100 -38.30 -26.19 -12.26
CA HIS A 100 -37.90 -25.48 -11.04
C HIS A 100 -37.22 -26.43 -10.02
N ALA A 101 -37.76 -27.62 -9.82
CA ALA A 101 -37.14 -28.62 -8.96
C ALA A 101 -35.75 -29.06 -9.46
N TRP A 102 -35.57 -29.23 -10.77
CA TRP A 102 -34.29 -29.51 -11.37
C TRP A 102 -33.27 -28.41 -11.10
N PHE A 103 -33.65 -27.13 -11.33
CA PHE A 103 -32.81 -25.98 -11.05
C PHE A 103 -32.37 -25.95 -9.58
N LEU A 104 -33.29 -26.19 -8.63
CA LEU A 104 -33.03 -26.23 -7.20
C LEU A 104 -31.95 -27.27 -6.84
N VAL A 105 -32.07 -28.49 -7.37
CA VAL A 105 -31.09 -29.56 -7.12
C VAL A 105 -29.70 -29.17 -7.65
N VAL A 106 -29.65 -28.61 -8.86
CA VAL A 106 -28.38 -28.18 -9.47
C VAL A 106 -27.78 -27.00 -8.72
N ALA A 107 -28.58 -25.98 -8.35
CA ALA A 107 -28.14 -24.82 -7.63
C ALA A 107 -27.54 -25.16 -6.25
N ILE A 108 -28.21 -26.03 -5.48
CA ILE A 108 -27.71 -26.49 -4.17
C ILE A 108 -26.39 -27.27 -4.36
N GLN A 109 -26.32 -28.18 -5.35
CA GLN A 109 -25.10 -28.95 -5.57
C GLN A 109 -23.93 -28.07 -6.00
N MET A 110 -24.17 -27.07 -6.83
CA MET A 110 -23.16 -26.08 -7.22
C MET A 110 -22.68 -25.27 -6.00
N ALA A 111 -23.60 -24.82 -5.14
CA ALA A 111 -23.23 -24.11 -3.92
C ALA A 111 -22.37 -24.97 -2.98
N ILE A 112 -22.71 -26.26 -2.81
CA ILE A 112 -21.90 -27.20 -2.01
C ILE A 112 -20.50 -27.37 -2.61
N TRP A 113 -20.38 -27.47 -3.92
CA TRP A 113 -19.07 -27.56 -4.59
C TRP A 113 -18.24 -26.31 -4.41
N LEU A 114 -18.84 -25.13 -4.62
CA LEU A 114 -18.15 -23.85 -4.44
C LEU A 114 -17.74 -23.65 -2.95
N ASP A 115 -18.61 -23.95 -2.00
CA ASP A 115 -18.30 -23.88 -0.57
C ASP A 115 -17.11 -24.79 -0.21
N GLN A 116 -17.12 -26.03 -0.69
CA GLN A 116 -16.01 -26.97 -0.49
C GLN A 116 -14.72 -26.48 -1.18
N GLY A 117 -14.85 -25.89 -2.37
CA GLY A 117 -13.73 -25.29 -3.09
C GLY A 117 -13.06 -24.17 -2.29
N VAL A 118 -13.86 -23.26 -1.74
CA VAL A 118 -13.38 -22.20 -0.85
C VAL A 118 -12.66 -22.79 0.36
N GLN A 119 -13.25 -23.77 1.04
CA GLN A 119 -12.65 -24.41 2.20
C GLN A 119 -11.32 -25.13 1.87
N SER A 120 -11.27 -25.84 0.76
CA SER A 120 -10.07 -26.55 0.31
C SER A 120 -8.97 -25.58 -0.07
N TRP A 121 -9.31 -24.52 -0.80
CA TRP A 121 -8.37 -23.45 -1.16
C TRP A 121 -7.79 -22.77 0.07
N MET A 122 -8.63 -22.42 1.07
CA MET A 122 -8.17 -21.82 2.33
C MET A 122 -7.24 -22.76 3.10
N ARG A 123 -7.54 -24.05 3.17
CA ARG A 123 -6.68 -25.07 3.80
C ARG A 123 -5.32 -25.13 3.11
N HIS A 124 -5.29 -25.15 1.78
CA HIS A 124 -4.03 -25.15 1.02
C HIS A 124 -3.17 -23.91 1.29
N LEU A 125 -3.79 -22.74 1.46
CA LEU A 125 -3.09 -21.51 1.81
C LEU A 125 -2.54 -21.51 3.24
N LEU A 126 -3.26 -22.14 4.19
CA LEU A 126 -2.87 -22.24 5.60
C LEU A 126 -1.68 -23.19 5.80
N TYR A 127 -1.72 -24.35 5.13
CA TYR A 127 -0.73 -25.41 5.33
C TYR A 127 0.38 -25.43 4.28
N ALA A 128 0.49 -24.38 3.46
CA ALA A 128 1.60 -24.27 2.50
C ALA A 128 2.94 -24.16 3.23
N PRO A 129 3.98 -24.95 2.86
CA PRO A 129 5.29 -24.87 3.45
C PRO A 129 5.86 -23.45 3.35
N GLY A 130 6.34 -22.89 4.45
CA GLY A 130 6.86 -21.51 4.52
C GLY A 130 5.79 -20.41 4.58
N SER A 131 4.53 -20.75 4.78
CA SER A 131 3.45 -19.77 4.91
C SER A 131 3.50 -19.08 6.27
N ASN A 132 3.97 -17.83 6.29
CA ASN A 132 3.90 -16.95 7.47
C ASN A 132 2.57 -16.18 7.53
N LYS A 133 1.49 -16.76 6.96
CA LYS A 133 0.19 -16.09 6.85
C LYS A 133 -0.58 -16.20 8.16
N ASN A 134 -1.23 -15.11 8.55
CA ASN A 134 -2.07 -15.09 9.73
C ASN A 134 -3.32 -15.96 9.51
N PRO A 135 -3.53 -17.03 10.32
CA PRO A 135 -4.68 -17.93 10.18
C PRO A 135 -6.02 -17.21 10.28
N VAL A 136 -6.10 -16.19 11.14
CA VAL A 136 -7.34 -15.42 11.38
C VAL A 136 -7.81 -14.71 10.11
N THR A 137 -6.90 -14.09 9.37
CA THR A 137 -7.22 -13.39 8.11
C THR A 137 -7.81 -14.33 7.06
N LEU A 138 -7.26 -15.55 6.94
CA LEU A 138 -7.74 -16.55 5.99
C LEU A 138 -9.12 -17.10 6.40
N VAL A 139 -9.33 -17.32 7.68
CA VAL A 139 -10.66 -17.78 8.19
C VAL A 139 -11.73 -16.73 7.89
N ILE A 140 -11.47 -15.44 8.17
CA ILE A 140 -12.40 -14.35 7.89
C ILE A 140 -12.71 -14.27 6.40
N LEU A 141 -11.67 -14.30 5.53
CA LEU A 141 -11.84 -14.28 4.08
C LEU A 141 -12.67 -15.47 3.59
N GLY A 142 -12.39 -16.67 4.12
CA GLY A 142 -13.17 -17.87 3.82
C GLY A 142 -14.64 -17.74 4.22
N MET A 143 -14.90 -17.14 5.39
CA MET A 143 -16.27 -16.90 5.87
C MET A 143 -17.01 -15.93 4.93
N ILE A 144 -16.40 -14.84 4.52
CA ILE A 144 -16.99 -13.85 3.60
C ILE A 144 -17.34 -14.51 2.26
N LEU A 145 -16.41 -15.27 1.67
CA LEU A 145 -16.64 -15.96 0.40
C LEU A 145 -17.78 -16.98 0.48
N ARG A 146 -17.88 -17.71 1.60
CA ARG A 146 -18.96 -18.67 1.82
C ARG A 146 -20.31 -17.98 1.96
N VAL A 147 -20.39 -16.87 2.70
CA VAL A 147 -21.62 -16.06 2.80
C VAL A 147 -22.05 -15.58 1.41
N LEU A 148 -21.14 -15.12 0.57
CA LEU A 148 -21.44 -14.71 -0.80
C LEU A 148 -21.98 -15.87 -1.65
N VAL A 149 -21.34 -17.04 -1.60
CA VAL A 149 -21.80 -18.24 -2.34
C VAL A 149 -23.22 -18.63 -1.93
N TRP A 150 -23.48 -18.71 -0.63
CA TRP A 150 -24.81 -19.10 -0.13
C TRP A 150 -25.89 -18.04 -0.40
N SER A 151 -25.54 -16.75 -0.33
CA SER A 151 -26.45 -15.65 -0.68
C SER A 151 -26.82 -15.66 -2.16
N MET A 152 -25.85 -15.85 -3.06
CA MET A 152 -26.09 -15.94 -4.50
C MET A 152 -26.95 -17.15 -4.85
N MET A 153 -26.70 -18.29 -4.23
CA MET A 153 -27.52 -19.50 -4.40
C MET A 153 -28.96 -19.26 -3.95
N LEU A 154 -29.16 -18.65 -2.76
CA LEU A 154 -30.49 -18.36 -2.24
C LEU A 154 -31.27 -17.44 -3.19
N LEU A 155 -30.66 -16.34 -3.63
CA LEU A 155 -31.27 -15.39 -4.59
C LEU A 155 -31.63 -16.10 -5.91
N SER A 156 -30.73 -16.94 -6.44
CA SER A 156 -30.97 -17.68 -7.67
C SER A 156 -32.16 -18.63 -7.55
N ILE A 157 -32.32 -19.31 -6.40
CA ILE A 157 -33.46 -20.19 -6.13
C ILE A 157 -34.75 -19.35 -6.02
N LEU A 158 -34.76 -18.25 -5.27
CA LEU A 158 -35.95 -17.39 -5.15
C LEU A 158 -36.42 -16.86 -6.51
N ALA A 159 -35.47 -16.37 -7.33
CA ALA A 159 -35.77 -15.89 -8.67
C ALA A 159 -36.37 -17.00 -9.55
N ASN A 160 -35.79 -18.20 -9.49
CA ASN A 160 -36.26 -19.33 -10.28
C ASN A 160 -37.70 -19.76 -9.90
N VAL A 161 -38.06 -19.68 -8.62
CA VAL A 161 -39.41 -20.01 -8.11
C VAL A 161 -40.43 -18.88 -8.43
N GLY A 162 -39.97 -17.76 -9.02
CA GLY A 162 -40.84 -16.65 -9.42
C GLY A 162 -41.05 -15.57 -8.34
N VAL A 163 -40.25 -15.61 -7.27
CA VAL A 163 -40.26 -14.54 -6.26
C VAL A 163 -39.57 -13.31 -6.83
N ASP A 164 -40.19 -12.15 -6.71
CA ASP A 164 -39.57 -10.89 -7.08
C ASP A 164 -38.42 -10.55 -6.12
N ILE A 165 -37.20 -10.68 -6.61
CA ILE A 165 -35.98 -10.43 -5.85
C ILE A 165 -35.45 -8.99 -6.03
N THR A 166 -36.17 -8.14 -6.75
CA THR A 166 -35.71 -6.77 -7.05
C THR A 166 -35.41 -5.97 -5.80
N ALA A 167 -36.31 -6.01 -4.81
CA ALA A 167 -36.10 -5.31 -3.54
C ALA A 167 -34.93 -5.88 -2.74
N LEU A 168 -34.70 -7.21 -2.81
CA LEU A 168 -33.57 -7.86 -2.14
C LEU A 168 -32.25 -7.46 -2.78
N ILE A 169 -32.18 -7.45 -4.13
CA ILE A 169 -30.97 -7.02 -4.86
C ILE A 169 -30.71 -5.54 -4.57
N ALA A 170 -31.75 -4.68 -4.59
CA ALA A 170 -31.61 -3.27 -4.26
C ALA A 170 -31.04 -3.03 -2.86
N SER A 171 -31.56 -3.75 -1.85
CA SER A 171 -31.05 -3.65 -0.47
C SER A 171 -29.62 -4.18 -0.31
N LEU A 172 -29.27 -5.28 -0.99
CA LEU A 172 -27.89 -5.77 -1.05
C LEU A 172 -26.96 -4.78 -1.77
N GLY A 173 -27.47 -4.08 -2.81
CA GLY A 173 -26.73 -3.03 -3.50
C GLY A 173 -26.38 -1.86 -2.57
N VAL A 174 -27.34 -1.36 -1.80
CA VAL A 174 -27.13 -0.30 -0.80
C VAL A 174 -26.15 -0.79 0.28
N GLY A 175 -26.33 -2.01 0.80
CA GLY A 175 -25.39 -2.63 1.74
C GLY A 175 -23.99 -2.79 1.14
N GLY A 176 -23.89 -3.14 -0.14
CA GLY A 176 -22.64 -3.22 -0.88
C GLY A 176 -21.91 -1.88 -0.98
N ILE A 177 -22.61 -0.78 -1.19
CA ILE A 177 -22.02 0.57 -1.17
C ILE A 177 -21.45 0.88 0.21
N ALA A 178 -22.19 0.60 1.27
CA ALA A 178 -21.69 0.81 2.64
C ALA A 178 -20.42 0.01 2.94
N ILE A 179 -20.36 -1.26 2.51
CA ILE A 179 -19.16 -2.09 2.64
C ILE A 179 -18.02 -1.53 1.79
N ALA A 180 -18.28 -1.10 0.54
CA ALA A 180 -17.26 -0.52 -0.34
C ALA A 180 -16.63 0.73 0.28
N LEU A 181 -17.43 1.62 0.87
CA LEU A 181 -16.93 2.80 1.59
C LEU A 181 -16.09 2.40 2.82
N ALA A 182 -16.51 1.37 3.55
CA ALA A 182 -15.78 0.90 4.72
C ALA A 182 -14.38 0.30 4.39
N VAL A 183 -14.22 -0.31 3.21
CA VAL A 183 -12.95 -0.91 2.77
C VAL A 183 -12.15 -0.02 1.81
N GLN A 184 -12.64 1.16 1.47
CA GLN A 184 -12.06 2.07 0.48
C GLN A 184 -10.59 2.39 0.75
N THR A 185 -10.24 2.66 2.02
CA THR A 185 -8.85 2.98 2.41
C THR A 185 -7.90 1.80 2.17
N VAL A 186 -8.35 0.59 2.49
CA VAL A 186 -7.54 -0.62 2.25
C VAL A 186 -7.33 -0.84 0.76
N LEU A 187 -8.38 -0.64 -0.03
CA LEU A 187 -8.33 -0.80 -1.48
C LEU A 187 -7.41 0.26 -2.12
N SER A 188 -7.46 1.50 -1.62
CA SER A 188 -6.55 2.58 -2.04
C SER A 188 -5.08 2.21 -1.81
N ASP A 189 -4.74 1.63 -0.65
CA ASP A 189 -3.37 1.17 -0.36
C ASP A 189 -2.92 0.04 -1.31
N VAL A 190 -3.83 -0.87 -1.65
CA VAL A 190 -3.55 -1.96 -2.61
C VAL A 190 -3.27 -1.41 -4.00
N PHE A 191 -4.09 -0.47 -4.49
CA PHE A 191 -3.85 0.18 -5.78
C PHE A 191 -2.57 1.02 -5.77
N ALA A 192 -2.26 1.70 -4.65
CA ALA A 192 -1.00 2.39 -4.49
C ALA A 192 0.19 1.43 -4.58
N SER A 193 0.12 0.26 -3.94
CA SER A 193 1.16 -0.78 -4.06
C SER A 193 1.35 -1.25 -5.50
N LEU A 194 0.27 -1.44 -6.24
CA LEU A 194 0.34 -1.79 -7.66
C LEU A 194 0.99 -0.67 -8.49
N SER A 195 0.62 0.59 -8.25
CA SER A 195 1.22 1.75 -8.93
C SER A 195 2.72 1.84 -8.63
N ILE A 196 3.14 1.66 -7.35
CA ILE A 196 4.57 1.61 -7.00
C ILE A 196 5.28 0.49 -7.77
N GLY A 197 4.65 -0.68 -7.91
CA GLY A 197 5.21 -1.82 -8.63
C GLY A 197 5.38 -1.59 -10.14
N PHE A 198 4.45 -0.85 -10.78
CA PHE A 198 4.48 -0.55 -12.21
C PHE A 198 5.36 0.66 -12.53
N ASP A 199 5.10 1.81 -11.88
CA ASP A 199 5.76 3.08 -12.18
C ASP A 199 7.12 3.20 -11.50
N LYS A 200 7.35 2.43 -10.44
CA LYS A 200 8.59 2.38 -9.67
C LYS A 200 9.14 3.76 -9.32
N PRO A 201 8.39 4.64 -8.67
CA PRO A 201 8.90 5.95 -8.24
C PRO A 201 10.10 5.79 -7.30
N PHE A 202 10.15 4.70 -6.55
CA PHE A 202 11.25 4.22 -5.73
C PHE A 202 11.28 2.69 -5.70
N GLU A 203 12.42 2.11 -5.39
CA GLU A 203 12.64 0.68 -5.26
C GLU A 203 13.23 0.33 -3.89
N ILE A 204 13.26 -0.97 -3.54
CA ILE A 204 13.90 -1.42 -2.31
C ILE A 204 15.39 -1.08 -2.37
N GLY A 205 15.92 -0.45 -1.32
CA GLY A 205 17.28 0.04 -1.25
C GLY A 205 17.47 1.50 -1.69
N ASP A 206 16.41 2.18 -2.17
CA ASP A 206 16.48 3.60 -2.45
C ASP A 206 16.42 4.43 -1.17
N PHE A 207 17.27 5.46 -1.10
CA PHE A 207 17.18 6.48 -0.07
C PHE A 207 16.21 7.56 -0.51
N VAL A 208 15.14 7.73 0.27
CA VAL A 208 14.06 8.68 -0.02
C VAL A 208 13.84 9.64 1.14
N VAL A 209 13.40 10.85 0.80
CA VAL A 209 12.99 11.87 1.77
C VAL A 209 11.59 12.35 1.39
N PHE A 210 10.70 12.37 2.34
CA PHE A 210 9.34 12.89 2.22
C PHE A 210 8.90 13.47 3.56
N ASN A 211 8.30 14.66 3.56
CA ASN A 211 8.05 15.44 4.78
C ASN A 211 9.30 15.44 5.70
N ASP A 212 9.12 15.03 6.96
CA ASP A 212 10.20 14.96 7.98
C ASP A 212 10.85 13.57 8.06
N VAL A 213 10.53 12.67 7.13
CA VAL A 213 11.05 11.31 7.11
C VAL A 213 12.15 11.19 6.07
N ALA A 214 13.33 10.74 6.52
CA ALA A 214 14.47 10.41 5.68
C ALA A 214 14.94 8.99 5.97
N GLY A 215 15.05 8.14 4.96
CA GLY A 215 15.48 6.76 5.16
C GLY A 215 15.53 5.91 3.90
N THR A 216 15.97 4.67 4.08
CA THR A 216 16.10 3.68 3.01
C THR A 216 14.89 2.75 2.99
N ILE A 217 14.34 2.51 1.80
CA ILE A 217 13.23 1.58 1.59
C ILE A 217 13.72 0.15 1.87
N GLU A 218 13.15 -0.51 2.88
CA GLU A 218 13.47 -1.90 3.22
C GLU A 218 12.53 -2.92 2.56
N HIS A 219 11.25 -2.58 2.54
CA HIS A 219 10.22 -3.50 2.04
C HIS A 219 9.00 -2.75 1.58
N ILE A 220 8.47 -3.16 0.42
CA ILE A 220 7.21 -2.65 -0.13
C ILE A 220 6.18 -3.77 -0.02
N GLY A 221 5.20 -3.60 0.87
CA GLY A 221 4.11 -4.55 1.09
C GLY A 221 2.84 -4.15 0.34
N LEU A 222 1.81 -4.97 0.45
CA LEU A 222 0.52 -4.72 -0.21
C LEU A 222 -0.21 -3.47 0.33
N LYS A 223 -0.04 -3.17 1.62
CA LYS A 223 -0.70 -2.03 2.29
C LYS A 223 0.30 -0.96 2.72
N THR A 224 1.50 -1.37 3.16
CA THR A 224 2.47 -0.47 3.79
C THR A 224 3.86 -0.68 3.21
N THR A 225 4.62 0.42 3.13
CA THR A 225 6.05 0.42 2.86
C THR A 225 6.82 0.61 4.17
N ARG A 226 7.89 -0.15 4.37
CA ARG A 226 8.78 -0.07 5.53
C ARG A 226 10.06 0.62 5.13
N ILE A 227 10.46 1.59 5.94
CA ILE A 227 11.58 2.48 5.69
C ILE A 227 12.49 2.45 6.91
N ARG A 228 13.79 2.25 6.72
CA ARG A 228 14.80 2.37 7.77
C ARG A 228 15.27 3.80 7.84
N SER A 229 14.96 4.49 8.94
CA SER A 229 15.43 5.84 9.21
C SER A 229 16.95 5.87 9.41
N LEU A 230 17.53 7.04 9.25
CA LEU A 230 18.95 7.30 9.59
C LEU A 230 19.24 7.06 11.08
N SER A 231 18.26 7.26 11.97
CA SER A 231 18.37 7.00 13.40
C SER A 231 18.27 5.51 13.75
N GLY A 232 17.93 4.65 12.77
CA GLY A 232 17.88 3.20 12.92
C GLY A 232 16.49 2.61 13.19
N GLU A 233 15.47 3.41 13.51
CA GLU A 233 14.10 2.93 13.69
C GLU A 233 13.46 2.55 12.34
N GLN A 234 12.50 1.63 12.38
CA GLN A 234 11.70 1.27 11.23
C GLN A 234 10.40 2.10 11.20
N ILE A 235 10.26 2.89 10.17
CA ILE A 235 9.06 3.69 9.89
C ILE A 235 8.15 2.90 8.97
N VAL A 236 6.86 2.80 9.31
CA VAL A 236 5.85 2.09 8.52
C VAL A 236 4.82 3.10 8.02
N CYS A 237 4.78 3.30 6.71
CA CYS A 237 3.86 4.23 6.05
C CYS A 237 2.84 3.48 5.19
N ALA A 238 1.58 3.95 5.14
CA ALA A 238 0.59 3.45 4.21
C ALA A 238 0.98 3.84 2.76
N ASN A 239 0.84 2.91 1.82
CA ASN A 239 1.27 3.12 0.43
C ASN A 239 0.53 4.29 -0.24
N ALA A 240 -0.79 4.40 -0.01
CA ALA A 240 -1.59 5.50 -0.54
C ALA A 240 -1.13 6.86 0.01
N GLN A 241 -0.82 6.93 1.31
CA GLN A 241 -0.34 8.15 1.94
C GLN A 241 1.03 8.55 1.40
N LEU A 242 1.91 7.59 1.17
CA LEU A 242 3.25 7.83 0.63
C LEU A 242 3.20 8.41 -0.78
N LEU A 243 2.36 7.86 -1.66
CA LEU A 243 2.21 8.35 -3.05
C LEU A 243 1.50 9.71 -3.15
N GLN A 244 0.78 10.16 -2.13
CA GLN A 244 0.15 11.48 -2.09
C GLN A 244 1.15 12.60 -1.76
N GLN A 245 2.38 12.26 -1.38
CA GLN A 245 3.40 13.21 -0.97
C GLN A 245 4.45 13.40 -2.07
N THR A 246 5.17 14.53 -2.02
CA THR A 246 6.36 14.70 -2.83
C THR A 246 7.49 13.84 -2.28
N ILE A 247 7.99 12.93 -3.10
CA ILE A 247 9.07 12.01 -2.73
C ILE A 247 10.35 12.46 -3.42
N HIS A 248 11.37 12.75 -2.64
CA HIS A 248 12.72 13.03 -3.13
C HIS A 248 13.53 11.73 -3.12
N ASN A 249 13.79 11.16 -4.29
CA ASN A 249 14.60 9.96 -4.44
C ASN A 249 16.06 10.32 -4.71
N TYR A 250 16.90 10.20 -3.70
CA TYR A 250 18.32 10.54 -3.79
C TYR A 250 19.17 9.45 -4.48
N LYS A 251 18.68 8.22 -4.59
CA LYS A 251 19.37 7.15 -5.32
C LYS A 251 19.46 7.42 -6.81
N ARG A 252 18.45 8.11 -7.36
CA ARG A 252 18.36 8.46 -8.79
C ARG A 252 19.06 9.76 -9.15
N MET A 253 19.61 10.44 -8.14
CA MET A 253 20.38 11.65 -8.36
C MET A 253 21.71 11.31 -9.04
N GLN A 254 22.07 12.05 -10.09
CA GLN A 254 23.35 11.91 -10.79
C GLN A 254 24.34 13.00 -10.37
N THR A 255 23.83 14.19 -10.12
CA THR A 255 24.62 15.36 -9.74
C THR A 255 23.98 16.08 -8.57
N ARG A 256 24.80 16.68 -7.72
CA ARG A 256 24.36 17.43 -6.54
C ARG A 256 24.75 18.88 -6.68
N ARG A 257 23.77 19.78 -6.79
CA ARG A 257 23.99 21.22 -6.77
C ARG A 257 24.11 21.69 -5.33
N ILE A 258 25.27 22.29 -5.01
CA ILE A 258 25.60 22.79 -3.69
C ILE A 258 25.61 24.31 -3.71
N VAL A 259 25.01 24.91 -2.71
CA VAL A 259 25.05 26.34 -2.44
C VAL A 259 25.57 26.53 -1.02
N PHE A 260 26.67 27.23 -0.88
CA PHE A 260 27.20 27.58 0.42
C PHE A 260 27.67 29.02 0.45
N THR A 261 27.80 29.59 1.61
CA THR A 261 28.25 30.98 1.81
C THR A 261 29.39 31.03 2.79
N PHE A 262 30.28 31.99 2.58
CA PHE A 262 31.30 32.37 3.54
C PHE A 262 31.41 33.89 3.64
N GLY A 263 31.93 34.39 4.75
CA GLY A 263 32.07 35.85 4.96
C GLY A 263 33.52 36.27 5.09
N VAL A 264 33.87 37.39 4.46
CA VAL A 264 35.16 38.05 4.67
C VAL A 264 34.98 39.38 5.39
N ALA A 265 36.05 39.87 5.98
CA ALA A 265 36.04 41.12 6.79
C ALA A 265 35.56 42.31 5.95
N THR A 266 34.78 43.20 6.56
CA THR A 266 34.26 44.41 5.93
C THR A 266 35.38 45.41 5.53
N ALA A 267 36.55 45.32 6.14
CA ALA A 267 37.73 46.12 5.83
C ALA A 267 38.52 45.62 4.57
N THR A 268 38.09 44.49 3.94
CA THR A 268 38.78 43.93 2.79
C THR A 268 38.74 44.90 1.58
N PRO A 269 39.86 45.25 1.00
CA PRO A 269 39.92 46.19 -0.13
C PRO A 269 39.17 45.64 -1.37
N PRO A 270 38.52 46.52 -2.16
CA PRO A 270 37.76 46.08 -3.35
C PRO A 270 38.58 45.29 -4.38
N GLU A 271 39.88 45.57 -4.47
CA GLU A 271 40.81 44.82 -5.34
C GLU A 271 40.91 43.35 -4.92
N LYS A 272 41.07 43.07 -3.64
CA LYS A 272 41.11 41.73 -3.10
C LYS A 272 39.75 41.03 -3.24
N LEU A 273 38.65 41.78 -3.06
CA LEU A 273 37.29 41.22 -3.29
C LEU A 273 37.08 40.69 -4.71
N ARG A 274 37.63 41.38 -5.72
CA ARG A 274 37.54 40.94 -7.12
C ARG A 274 38.28 39.62 -7.39
N LEU A 275 39.34 39.33 -6.64
CA LEU A 275 40.16 38.12 -6.79
C LEU A 275 39.46 36.88 -6.22
N ILE A 276 38.59 37.04 -5.23
CA ILE A 276 37.95 35.91 -4.53
C ILE A 276 37.14 35.00 -5.48
N GLY A 277 36.40 35.59 -6.42
CA GLY A 277 35.60 34.82 -7.38
C GLY A 277 36.44 33.90 -8.26
N ASP A 278 37.53 34.41 -8.82
CA ASP A 278 38.43 33.65 -9.68
C ASP A 278 39.24 32.61 -8.90
N MET A 279 39.65 32.95 -7.68
CA MET A 279 40.30 32.04 -6.74
C MET A 279 39.41 30.83 -6.39
N VAL A 280 38.16 31.07 -6.01
CA VAL A 280 37.20 30.02 -5.70
C VAL A 280 36.91 29.17 -6.95
N LYS A 281 36.74 29.78 -8.09
CA LYS A 281 36.57 29.06 -9.37
C LYS A 281 37.73 28.09 -9.62
N LYS A 282 38.96 28.54 -9.46
CA LYS A 282 40.15 27.72 -9.64
C LYS A 282 40.18 26.57 -8.66
N ILE A 283 39.93 26.82 -7.37
CA ILE A 283 39.89 25.79 -6.33
C ILE A 283 38.88 24.69 -6.68
N ILE A 284 37.63 25.06 -7.03
CA ILE A 284 36.56 24.10 -7.34
C ILE A 284 36.94 23.27 -8.59
N THR A 285 37.53 23.90 -9.61
CA THR A 285 37.96 23.22 -10.83
C THR A 285 39.11 22.23 -10.55
N ASP A 286 40.06 22.60 -9.69
CA ASP A 286 41.26 21.82 -9.39
C ASP A 286 40.98 20.62 -8.46
N VAL A 287 39.90 20.63 -7.66
CA VAL A 287 39.50 19.49 -6.81
C VAL A 287 39.04 18.30 -7.66
N GLY A 288 38.48 18.54 -8.84
CA GLY A 288 37.97 17.49 -9.74
C GLY A 288 36.59 16.96 -9.33
N GLU A 289 35.93 16.24 -10.24
CA GLU A 289 34.56 15.73 -10.11
C GLU A 289 33.52 16.79 -9.74
N THR A 290 33.84 18.06 -9.98
CA THR A 290 33.00 19.22 -9.72
C THR A 290 32.86 20.08 -10.96
N GLN A 291 31.75 20.80 -11.04
CA GLN A 291 31.54 21.87 -12.04
C GLN A 291 31.27 23.16 -11.29
N PHE A 292 32.09 24.18 -11.58
CA PHE A 292 31.86 25.50 -11.04
C PHE A 292 30.66 26.15 -11.75
N ASP A 293 29.71 26.71 -11.00
CA ASP A 293 28.60 27.51 -11.51
C ASP A 293 28.92 28.99 -11.31
N ARG A 294 29.03 29.49 -10.07
CA ARG A 294 29.31 30.87 -9.73
C ARG A 294 29.88 31.06 -8.34
N ALA A 295 30.62 32.16 -8.16
CA ALA A 295 31.03 32.68 -6.87
C ALA A 295 30.95 34.21 -6.91
N HIS A 296 30.02 34.80 -6.16
CA HIS A 296 29.77 36.24 -6.20
C HIS A 296 29.63 36.81 -4.80
N LEU A 297 29.98 38.09 -4.65
CA LEU A 297 29.63 38.87 -3.49
C LEU A 297 28.12 39.04 -3.47
N LEU A 298 27.44 38.34 -2.55
CA LEU A 298 26.00 38.31 -2.47
C LEU A 298 25.44 39.52 -1.71
N ALA A 299 26.07 39.84 -0.58
CA ALA A 299 25.57 40.89 0.30
C ALA A 299 26.67 41.48 1.20
N PHE A 300 26.48 42.73 1.59
CA PHE A 300 27.27 43.37 2.61
C PHE A 300 26.43 43.55 3.87
N GLY A 301 26.84 42.81 4.91
CA GLY A 301 26.25 42.91 6.23
C GLY A 301 26.95 43.95 7.11
N GLN A 302 26.50 44.06 8.36
CA GLN A 302 27.12 44.92 9.33
C GLN A 302 28.48 44.41 9.80
N ASP A 303 28.68 43.11 9.83
CA ASP A 303 29.86 42.40 10.36
C ASP A 303 30.66 41.68 9.27
N ARG A 304 30.12 41.51 8.04
CA ARG A 304 30.75 40.70 7.00
C ARG A 304 30.34 41.10 5.59
N LEU A 305 31.22 40.79 4.62
CA LEU A 305 30.92 40.72 3.20
C LEU A 305 30.68 39.27 2.84
N THR A 306 29.44 38.94 2.46
CA THR A 306 29.02 37.54 2.23
C THR A 306 29.19 37.15 0.79
N TYR A 307 29.95 36.08 0.51
CA TYR A 307 30.05 35.43 -0.80
C TYR A 307 29.13 34.25 -0.86
N GLU A 308 28.38 34.11 -1.96
CA GLU A 308 27.67 32.90 -2.34
C GLU A 308 28.49 32.12 -3.38
N VAL A 309 28.69 30.86 -3.12
CA VAL A 309 29.35 29.93 -4.04
C VAL A 309 28.39 28.85 -4.43
N VAL A 310 28.30 28.59 -5.73
CA VAL A 310 27.46 27.51 -6.26
C VAL A 310 28.33 26.62 -7.13
N HIS A 311 28.28 25.34 -6.88
CA HIS A 311 28.94 24.34 -7.70
C HIS A 311 28.11 23.06 -7.76
N ILE A 312 28.45 22.20 -8.70
CA ILE A 312 27.78 20.91 -8.91
C ILE A 312 28.81 19.82 -8.67
N VAL A 313 28.47 18.84 -7.84
CA VAL A 313 29.29 17.64 -7.61
C VAL A 313 28.69 16.49 -8.42
N ASN A 314 29.52 15.82 -9.21
CA ASN A 314 29.11 14.77 -10.14
C ASN A 314 29.08 13.39 -9.43
N THR A 315 28.38 13.30 -8.30
CA THR A 315 28.18 12.05 -7.58
C THR A 315 26.86 12.05 -6.79
N ALA A 316 26.27 10.86 -6.66
CA ALA A 316 25.15 10.61 -5.75
C ALA A 316 25.62 10.28 -4.32
N ASP A 317 26.88 9.84 -4.17
CA ASP A 317 27.44 9.44 -2.88
C ASP A 317 27.60 10.66 -1.95
N TYR A 318 26.93 10.59 -0.80
CA TYR A 318 26.93 11.66 0.19
C TYR A 318 28.29 11.81 0.87
N ASN A 319 28.98 10.72 1.19
CA ASN A 319 30.30 10.78 1.84
C ASN A 319 31.34 11.40 0.91
N LYS A 320 31.35 10.95 -0.35
CA LYS A 320 32.22 11.55 -1.36
C LYS A 320 31.96 13.03 -1.57
N TYR A 321 30.68 13.44 -1.56
CA TYR A 321 30.32 14.86 -1.59
C TYR A 321 30.92 15.60 -0.38
N MET A 322 30.80 15.05 0.82
CA MET A 322 31.33 15.69 2.04
C MET A 322 32.84 15.81 2.02
N ASP A 323 33.54 14.80 1.51
CA ASP A 323 35.01 14.85 1.34
C ASP A 323 35.42 15.97 0.37
N ILE A 324 34.75 16.07 -0.77
CA ILE A 324 34.97 17.13 -1.76
C ILE A 324 34.69 18.51 -1.14
N GLN A 325 33.57 18.66 -0.43
CA GLN A 325 33.19 19.91 0.20
C GLN A 325 34.21 20.34 1.26
N GLN A 326 34.70 19.40 2.05
CA GLN A 326 35.74 19.64 3.06
C GLN A 326 37.01 20.15 2.39
N GLU A 327 37.48 19.51 1.32
CA GLU A 327 38.67 19.89 0.59
C GLU A 327 38.54 21.29 -0.03
N ILE A 328 37.40 21.62 -0.62
CA ILE A 328 37.08 22.95 -1.13
C ILE A 328 37.16 23.98 -0.01
N ASN A 329 36.55 23.70 1.15
CA ASN A 329 36.54 24.63 2.29
C ASN A 329 37.94 24.90 2.82
N ILE A 330 38.77 23.84 2.97
CA ILE A 330 40.16 23.96 3.44
C ILE A 330 40.98 24.82 2.45
N ARG A 331 40.93 24.54 1.16
CA ARG A 331 41.66 25.30 0.15
C ARG A 331 41.20 26.73 0.06
N ILE A 332 39.94 27.04 0.27
CA ILE A 332 39.43 28.42 0.33
C ILE A 332 40.09 29.15 1.51
N ILE A 333 40.14 28.53 2.70
CA ILE A 333 40.77 29.10 3.88
C ILE A 333 42.26 29.36 3.64
N GLU A 334 42.99 28.38 3.10
CA GLU A 334 44.40 28.50 2.78
C GLU A 334 44.67 29.70 1.81
N LYS A 335 43.85 29.76 0.74
CA LYS A 335 44.02 30.83 -0.25
C LYS A 335 43.59 32.20 0.25
N LEU A 336 42.66 32.30 1.14
CA LEU A 336 42.32 33.58 1.80
C LEU A 336 43.48 34.06 2.66
N ILE A 337 44.12 33.17 3.42
CA ILE A 337 45.29 33.47 4.26
C ILE A 337 46.49 33.90 3.38
N GLU A 338 46.79 33.16 2.31
CA GLU A 338 47.88 33.50 1.36
C GLU A 338 47.74 34.90 0.72
N ASN A 339 46.51 35.38 0.57
CA ASN A 339 46.20 36.68 -0.02
C ASN A 339 45.93 37.79 1.04
N ASP A 340 46.23 37.53 2.34
CA ASP A 340 45.93 38.42 3.45
C ASP A 340 44.46 38.88 3.43
N ILE A 341 43.52 37.99 3.23
CA ILE A 341 42.09 38.21 3.33
C ILE A 341 41.58 37.58 4.61
N GLU A 342 41.10 38.40 5.52
CA GLU A 342 40.62 37.93 6.78
C GLU A 342 39.18 37.42 6.70
N LEU A 343 38.90 36.28 7.31
CA LEU A 343 37.53 35.80 7.49
C LEU A 343 36.77 36.76 8.44
N ALA A 344 35.48 36.92 8.18
CA ALA A 344 34.64 37.77 9.03
C ALA A 344 34.52 37.19 10.43
N LEU A 345 34.84 37.99 11.43
CA LEU A 345 34.59 37.69 12.83
C LEU A 345 33.36 38.47 13.32
N PRO A 346 32.53 37.89 14.20
CA PRO A 346 31.45 38.67 14.82
C PRO A 346 32.07 39.84 15.58
N SER A 347 31.82 41.07 15.14
CA SER A 347 32.34 42.29 15.80
C SER A 347 31.31 42.83 16.78
N LEU A 348 31.72 43.00 18.04
CA LEU A 348 30.96 43.71 19.05
C LEU A 348 31.54 45.12 19.17
N VAL A 349 30.82 46.14 18.73
CA VAL A 349 31.21 47.52 18.97
C VAL A 349 30.83 47.93 20.39
N VAL A 350 31.78 47.87 21.33
CA VAL A 350 31.60 48.37 22.67
C VAL A 350 31.87 49.89 22.64
N ARG A 351 30.82 50.71 22.67
CA ARG A 351 30.98 52.17 22.91
C ARG A 351 31.15 52.34 24.44
N ALA A 352 32.41 52.44 24.86
CA ALA A 352 32.68 52.95 26.21
C ALA A 352 32.28 54.43 26.28
N PRO A 353 31.54 54.89 27.32
CA PRO A 353 31.33 56.31 27.47
C PRO A 353 32.68 56.97 27.70
N VAL A 354 33.03 57.98 26.89
CA VAL A 354 34.20 58.83 27.13
C VAL A 354 33.94 59.55 28.40
N GLN A 355 34.62 59.17 29.51
CA GLN A 355 34.70 60.00 30.69
C GLN A 355 35.54 61.25 30.33
N VAL A 356 34.86 62.36 30.09
CA VAL A 356 35.48 63.64 30.06
C VAL A 356 35.91 63.92 31.50
N GLU A 357 37.21 63.77 31.80
CA GLU A 357 37.83 64.21 33.01
C GLU A 357 37.71 65.76 33.06
N GLU A 358 36.69 66.30 33.78
CA GLU A 358 36.68 67.71 34.14
C GLU A 358 37.92 67.94 34.95
N THR A 359 38.96 68.56 34.39
CA THR A 359 40.06 69.16 35.09
C THR A 359 39.45 70.23 35.98
N ARG A 360 39.18 69.90 37.28
CA ARG A 360 38.92 70.89 38.32
C ARG A 360 40.18 71.75 38.50
N ASP A 361 40.09 72.98 37.99
CA ASP A 361 41.07 74.05 38.20
C ASP A 361 41.04 74.41 39.68
N TYR A 362 42.05 73.92 40.42
CA TYR A 362 42.30 74.31 41.81
C TYR A 362 43.17 75.61 41.89
N SER A 363 42.71 76.71 41.31
CA SER A 363 43.28 78.00 41.51
C SER A 363 42.20 78.94 42.09
N ASN A 364 42.00 78.88 43.42
CA ASN A 364 41.69 80.01 44.29
C ASN A 364 41.23 79.52 45.66
N THR A 365 42.16 79.24 46.51
CA THR A 365 41.93 79.30 47.99
C THR A 365 43.03 80.08 48.64
N ALA A 366 42.99 81.40 48.46
CA ALA A 366 43.57 82.31 49.41
C ALA A 366 42.53 83.44 49.61
N ASP A 367 42.02 83.49 50.75
CA ASP A 367 41.24 84.56 51.43
C ASP A 367 39.85 84.13 51.82
N ALA A 368 39.76 83.69 53.03
CA ALA A 368 38.74 84.09 54.00
C ALA A 368 38.85 83.26 55.30
N LYS A 369 39.94 83.53 56.02
CA LYS A 369 39.93 83.47 57.48
C LYS A 369 39.22 84.75 57.98
N ASN A 370 38.07 84.60 58.60
CA ASN A 370 37.47 85.44 59.65
C ASN A 370 35.95 85.57 59.49
N ALA A 371 35.35 85.15 60.44
CA ALA A 371 34.07 85.58 61.05
C ALA A 371 33.28 84.34 61.47
N ASP A 372 33.62 83.82 62.58
CA ASP A 372 33.21 84.13 63.92
C ASP A 372 31.72 83.86 64.21
N LYS A 373 31.58 82.91 65.09
CA LYS A 373 30.63 82.89 66.21
C LYS A 373 29.27 83.56 66.01
N ARG A 374 28.35 82.82 66.32
CA ARG A 374 27.05 83.08 67.05
C ARG A 374 25.91 82.42 66.25
N VAL A 375 25.02 81.76 66.80
CA VAL A 375 24.39 81.58 68.06
C VAL A 375 23.38 80.43 67.90
N MET A 376 23.41 79.52 68.82
CA MET A 376 22.24 78.88 69.40
C MET A 376 20.87 79.15 68.72
N GLN A 377 20.23 78.23 68.33
CA GLN A 377 19.10 77.57 69.01
C GLN A 377 18.71 76.30 68.29
#